data_e881a1ff2a3be7adefaaf0eba3d3d007
#
_entry.id   e881a1ff2a3be7adefaaf0eba3d3d007
#
_cell.length_a   1.000
_cell.length_b   1.000
_cell.length_c   1.000
_cell.angle_alpha   90.00
_cell.angle_beta   90.00
_cell.angle_gamma   90.00
#
_symmetry.space_group_name_H-M   'P 1'
#
loop_
_entity.id
_entity.type
_entity.pdbx_description
1 polymer ?
#
loop_
_entity_poly.entity_id
_entity_poly.type
_entity_poly.pdbx_seq_one_letter_code
_entity_poly.pdbx_strand_id
1 'polypeptide(L)'
;MTGVQTCALPIWTAEQLTPRDPDLRANLQFARNQAQGPSLSPGRLQRWLGRLTLNEWTLLAVVAVWLWLLLLAVLQWRPALKPVLRTYVFSLAILAALLCACVAATLRETRFTRTAIVITSEAIVRYGPLAESPTAFTVHDGAELRVLDRKDEWLQVSAGPNRVGWLRRDQVLVAGR
;
A
#
# COMPACT_ATOMS: atom_id res chain seq x y z
N MET A 1 11.87 -14.82 26.94
CA MET A 1 11.42 -15.22 25.59
C MET A 1 11.21 -13.97 24.74
N THR A 2 12.30 -13.32 24.33
CA THR A 2 12.30 -11.96 23.72
C THR A 2 12.88 -11.95 22.30
N GLY A 3 12.98 -13.10 21.64
CA GLY A 3 13.71 -13.23 20.37
C GLY A 3 12.89 -12.95 19.09
N VAL A 4 11.58 -13.00 19.11
CA VAL A 4 10.74 -12.88 17.89
C VAL A 4 10.40 -11.42 17.56
N GLN A 5 10.31 -10.56 18.58
CA GLN A 5 10.01 -9.14 18.39
C GLN A 5 11.07 -8.36 17.62
N THR A 6 12.32 -8.81 17.65
CA THR A 6 13.45 -8.09 17.03
C THR A 6 13.59 -8.37 15.53
N CYS A 7 12.99 -9.43 15.01
CA CYS A 7 13.16 -9.83 13.60
C CYS A 7 12.12 -9.22 12.63
N ALA A 8 10.90 -8.94 13.09
CA ALA A 8 9.83 -8.48 12.19
C ALA A 8 10.08 -7.05 11.65
N LEU A 9 10.53 -6.14 12.49
CA LEU A 9 10.79 -4.74 12.12
C LEU A 9 11.90 -4.57 11.07
N PRO A 10 13.11 -5.15 11.22
CA PRO A 10 14.17 -5.00 10.23
C PRO A 10 13.82 -5.66 8.89
N ILE A 11 13.08 -6.78 8.91
CA ILE A 11 12.65 -7.45 7.68
C ILE A 11 11.62 -6.60 6.92
N TRP A 12 10.69 -5.96 7.62
CA TRP A 12 9.70 -5.06 7.01
C TRP A 12 10.34 -3.79 6.42
N THR A 13 11.34 -3.22 7.09
CA THR A 13 12.11 -2.07 6.58
C THR A 13 12.92 -2.46 5.33
N ALA A 14 13.47 -3.68 5.31
CA ALA A 14 14.20 -4.21 4.16
C ALA A 14 13.28 -4.43 2.94
N GLU A 15 12.01 -4.85 3.13
CA GLU A 15 11.02 -4.98 2.04
C GLU A 15 10.77 -3.63 1.34
N GLN A 16 10.79 -2.53 2.08
CA GLN A 16 10.63 -1.19 1.49
C GLN A 16 11.84 -0.74 0.66
N LEU A 17 13.03 -1.18 1.04
CA LEU A 17 14.27 -0.81 0.36
C LEU A 17 14.54 -1.67 -0.87
N THR A 18 14.22 -2.98 -0.81
CA THR A 18 14.47 -3.94 -1.89
C THR A 18 13.25 -4.83 -2.15
N PRO A 19 12.17 -4.30 -2.74
CA PRO A 19 10.91 -5.02 -2.90
C PRO A 19 10.94 -6.22 -3.86
N ARG A 20 12.03 -6.41 -4.61
CA ARG A 20 12.19 -7.48 -5.61
C ARG A 20 13.13 -8.60 -5.18
N ASP A 21 13.71 -8.54 -3.98
CA ASP A 21 14.58 -9.58 -3.47
C ASP A 21 13.78 -10.87 -3.18
N PRO A 22 14.07 -12.00 -3.87
CA PRO A 22 13.35 -13.26 -3.70
C PRO A 22 13.58 -13.88 -2.32
N ASP A 23 14.78 -13.73 -1.76
CA ASP A 23 15.13 -14.30 -0.45
C ASP A 23 14.40 -13.56 0.67
N LEU A 24 14.30 -12.24 0.55
CA LEU A 24 13.54 -11.42 1.48
C LEU A 24 12.05 -11.78 1.46
N ARG A 25 11.47 -12.00 0.28
CA ARG A 25 10.07 -12.41 0.14
C ARG A 25 9.81 -13.79 0.73
N ALA A 26 10.71 -14.76 0.53
CA ALA A 26 10.60 -16.09 1.11
C ALA A 26 10.64 -16.02 2.65
N ASN A 27 11.56 -15.23 3.22
CA ASN A 27 11.68 -15.06 4.66
C ASN A 27 10.45 -14.34 5.27
N LEU A 28 9.92 -13.33 4.59
CA LEU A 28 8.67 -12.67 5.00
C LEU A 28 7.47 -13.61 4.95
N GLN A 29 7.35 -14.41 3.92
CA GLN A 29 6.27 -15.36 3.80
C GLN A 29 6.35 -16.43 4.89
N PHE A 30 7.56 -16.89 5.22
CA PHE A 30 7.79 -17.81 6.33
C PHE A 30 7.39 -17.18 7.69
N ALA A 31 7.83 -15.94 7.94
CA ALA A 31 7.48 -15.20 9.15
C ALA A 31 5.96 -14.96 9.27
N ARG A 32 5.30 -14.58 8.16
CA ARG A 32 3.83 -14.41 8.11
C ARG A 32 3.08 -15.71 8.38
N ASN A 33 3.57 -16.84 7.87
CA ASN A 33 2.97 -18.14 8.12
C ASN A 33 3.11 -18.57 9.59
N GLN A 34 4.21 -18.21 10.24
CA GLN A 34 4.42 -18.49 11.67
C GLN A 34 3.58 -17.58 12.58
N ALA A 35 3.35 -16.33 12.18
CA ALA A 35 2.57 -15.37 12.98
C ALA A 35 1.07 -15.72 13.08
N GLN A 36 0.58 -16.78 12.39
CA GLN A 36 -0.82 -17.23 12.40
C GLN A 36 -1.87 -16.11 12.28
N GLY A 37 -1.44 -14.94 11.80
CA GLY A 37 -2.30 -13.78 11.60
C GLY A 37 -3.09 -13.88 10.30
N PRO A 38 -4.26 -13.21 10.22
CA PRO A 38 -4.98 -13.08 8.96
C PRO A 38 -4.10 -12.32 7.97
N SER A 39 -3.66 -13.00 6.91
CA SER A 39 -2.92 -12.36 5.84
C SER A 39 -3.83 -11.35 5.11
N LEU A 40 -3.45 -10.09 5.08
CA LEU A 40 -4.10 -9.08 4.25
C LEU A 40 -3.83 -9.43 2.79
N SER A 41 -4.72 -10.23 2.18
CA SER A 41 -4.59 -10.55 0.76
C SER A 41 -4.87 -9.28 -0.07
N PRO A 42 -3.91 -8.80 -0.86
CA PRO A 42 -4.10 -7.60 -1.66
C PRO A 42 -5.18 -7.84 -2.72
N GLY A 43 -6.04 -6.86 -2.92
CA GLY A 43 -7.06 -6.89 -3.98
C GLY A 43 -6.44 -7.04 -5.37
N ARG A 44 -7.26 -7.44 -6.37
CA ARG A 44 -6.77 -7.61 -7.75
C ARG A 44 -6.09 -6.37 -8.30
N LEU A 45 -6.67 -5.20 -8.07
CA LEU A 45 -6.12 -3.91 -8.48
C LEU A 45 -4.79 -3.62 -7.77
N GLN A 46 -4.72 -3.87 -6.48
CA GLN A 46 -3.52 -3.66 -5.66
C GLN A 46 -2.36 -4.58 -6.08
N ARG A 47 -2.67 -5.83 -6.45
CA ARG A 47 -1.67 -6.76 -7.03
C ARG A 47 -1.15 -6.28 -8.38
N TRP A 48 -2.01 -5.67 -9.21
CA TRP A 48 -1.61 -5.14 -10.51
C TRP A 48 -0.77 -3.86 -10.36
N LEU A 49 -1.20 -2.91 -9.53
CA LEU A 49 -0.44 -1.70 -9.22
C LEU A 49 0.90 -1.99 -8.54
N GLY A 50 0.96 -3.01 -7.69
CA GLY A 50 2.18 -3.45 -6.98
C GLY A 50 3.22 -4.15 -7.87
N ARG A 51 2.95 -4.39 -9.16
CA ARG A 51 3.94 -4.95 -10.10
C ARG A 51 5.08 -3.96 -10.40
N LEU A 52 4.77 -2.68 -10.39
CA LEU A 52 5.73 -1.61 -10.60
C LEU A 52 5.88 -0.79 -9.33
N THR A 53 7.09 -0.33 -9.08
CA THR A 53 7.37 0.60 -7.98
C THR A 53 6.78 1.98 -8.28
N LEU A 54 6.52 2.78 -7.25
CA LEU A 54 6.03 4.15 -7.41
C LEU A 54 6.93 4.95 -8.36
N ASN A 55 8.25 4.76 -8.26
CA ASN A 55 9.22 5.45 -9.11
C ASN A 55 9.10 5.04 -10.59
N GLU A 56 8.84 3.77 -10.88
CA GLU A 56 8.62 3.29 -12.26
C GLU A 56 7.32 3.86 -12.84
N TRP A 57 6.25 3.90 -12.05
CA TRP A 57 4.99 4.53 -12.47
C TRP A 57 5.16 6.02 -12.76
N THR A 58 5.89 6.75 -11.90
CA THR A 58 6.16 8.19 -12.12
C THR A 58 7.03 8.43 -13.34
N LEU A 59 8.05 7.60 -13.56
CA LEU A 59 8.90 7.70 -14.74
C LEU A 59 8.10 7.52 -16.03
N LEU A 60 7.26 6.47 -16.10
CA LEU A 60 6.40 6.22 -17.26
C LEU A 60 5.43 7.36 -17.52
N ALA A 61 4.81 7.90 -16.46
CA ALA A 61 3.89 9.03 -16.57
C ALA A 61 4.61 10.29 -17.09
N VAL A 62 5.78 10.61 -16.55
CA VAL A 62 6.59 11.76 -16.99
C VAL A 62 6.99 11.62 -18.44
N VAL A 63 7.49 10.46 -18.88
CA VAL A 63 7.86 10.21 -20.27
C VAL A 63 6.65 10.38 -21.20
N ALA A 64 5.50 9.82 -20.85
CA ALA A 64 4.28 9.93 -21.65
C ALA A 64 3.80 11.39 -21.77
N VAL A 65 3.84 12.15 -20.68
CA VAL A 65 3.48 13.58 -20.69
C VAL A 65 4.45 14.40 -21.56
N TRP A 66 5.76 14.15 -21.44
CA TRP A 66 6.77 14.82 -22.25
C TRP A 66 6.59 14.52 -23.74
N LEU A 67 6.36 13.27 -24.12
CA LEU A 67 6.08 12.89 -25.51
C LEU A 67 4.83 13.58 -26.05
N TRP A 68 3.78 13.66 -25.23
CA TRP A 68 2.54 14.36 -25.59
C TRP A 68 2.79 15.85 -25.81
N LEU A 69 3.52 16.53 -24.91
CA LEU A 69 3.86 17.94 -25.03
C LEU A 69 4.75 18.21 -26.28
N LEU A 70 5.73 17.34 -26.53
CA LEU A 70 6.58 17.45 -27.74
C LEU A 70 5.75 17.29 -29.00
N LEU A 71 4.80 16.36 -29.02
CA LEU A 71 3.91 16.17 -30.16
C LEU A 71 3.03 17.41 -30.40
N LEU A 72 2.50 18.02 -29.34
CA LEU A 72 1.78 19.29 -29.41
C LEU A 72 2.66 20.43 -29.94
N ALA A 73 3.89 20.55 -29.48
CA ALA A 73 4.85 21.54 -29.96
C ALA A 73 5.14 21.39 -31.46
N VAL A 74 5.34 20.16 -31.93
CA VAL A 74 5.53 19.85 -33.37
C VAL A 74 4.30 20.26 -34.18
N LEU A 75 3.09 20.00 -33.71
CA LEU A 75 1.85 20.41 -34.39
C LEU A 75 1.67 21.92 -34.43
N GLN A 76 2.20 22.65 -33.43
CA GLN A 76 2.21 24.11 -33.42
C GLN A 76 3.09 24.67 -34.52
N TRP A 77 4.27 24.06 -34.74
CA TRP A 77 5.23 24.50 -35.77
C TRP A 77 4.86 24.04 -37.19
N ARG A 78 4.19 22.88 -37.30
CA ARG A 78 3.81 22.28 -38.58
C ARG A 78 2.29 22.00 -38.67
N PRO A 79 1.46 23.04 -38.89
CA PRO A 79 0.00 22.90 -38.88
C PRO A 79 -0.54 21.95 -39.97
N ALA A 80 0.21 21.72 -41.06
CA ALA A 80 -0.15 20.76 -42.08
C ALA A 80 -0.26 19.30 -41.62
N LEU A 81 0.41 18.95 -40.51
CA LEU A 81 0.38 17.60 -39.92
C LEU A 81 -0.81 17.36 -38.99
N LYS A 82 -1.58 18.39 -38.67
CA LYS A 82 -2.74 18.30 -37.74
C LYS A 82 -3.73 17.19 -38.08
N PRO A 83 -4.20 17.03 -39.37
CA PRO A 83 -5.20 16.01 -39.66
C PRO A 83 -4.67 14.59 -39.48
N VAL A 84 -3.39 14.35 -39.77
CA VAL A 84 -2.76 13.02 -39.67
C VAL A 84 -2.45 12.64 -38.23
N LEU A 85 -1.94 13.60 -37.44
CA LEU A 85 -1.47 13.33 -36.07
C LEU A 85 -2.53 13.51 -35.00
N ARG A 86 -3.73 13.98 -35.34
CA ARG A 86 -4.81 14.24 -34.37
C ARG A 86 -5.16 13.00 -33.51
N THR A 87 -5.26 11.85 -34.17
CA THR A 87 -5.57 10.59 -33.46
C THR A 87 -4.47 10.21 -32.48
N TYR A 88 -3.21 10.37 -32.87
CA TYR A 88 -2.07 10.08 -31.96
C TYR A 88 -1.99 11.04 -30.78
N VAL A 89 -2.33 12.31 -30.97
CA VAL A 89 -2.42 13.28 -29.86
C VAL A 89 -3.45 12.86 -28.84
N PHE A 90 -4.65 12.46 -29.29
CA PHE A 90 -5.70 12.01 -28.38
C PHE A 90 -5.36 10.69 -27.70
N SER A 91 -4.82 9.70 -28.42
CA SER A 91 -4.45 8.43 -27.81
C SER A 91 -3.34 8.58 -26.77
N LEU A 92 -2.34 9.43 -27.08
CA LEU A 92 -1.24 9.70 -26.14
C LEU A 92 -1.72 10.51 -24.91
N ALA A 93 -2.67 11.44 -25.10
CA ALA A 93 -3.30 12.16 -23.99
C ALA A 93 -4.05 11.21 -23.04
N ILE A 94 -4.82 10.27 -23.59
CA ILE A 94 -5.53 9.25 -22.80
C ILE A 94 -4.55 8.36 -22.05
N LEU A 95 -3.49 7.92 -22.72
CA LEU A 95 -2.43 7.11 -22.10
C LEU A 95 -1.75 7.86 -20.95
N ALA A 96 -1.37 9.12 -21.17
CA ALA A 96 -0.77 9.96 -20.13
C ALA A 96 -1.71 10.16 -18.93
N ALA A 97 -3.00 10.41 -19.19
CA ALA A 97 -4.01 10.55 -18.14
C ALA A 97 -4.19 9.26 -17.33
N LEU A 98 -4.22 8.09 -17.98
CA LEU A 98 -4.29 6.79 -17.30
C LEU A 98 -3.05 6.53 -16.43
N LEU A 99 -1.85 6.82 -16.93
CA LEU A 99 -0.62 6.67 -16.15
C LEU A 99 -0.59 7.62 -14.94
N CYS A 100 -1.02 8.87 -15.11
CA CYS A 100 -1.16 9.82 -14.00
C CYS A 100 -2.18 9.33 -12.95
N ALA A 101 -3.29 8.74 -13.38
CA ALA A 101 -4.28 8.14 -12.47
C ALA A 101 -3.69 6.95 -11.70
N CYS A 102 -2.87 6.09 -12.33
CA CYS A 102 -2.15 5.01 -11.64
C CYS A 102 -1.17 5.55 -10.59
N VAL A 103 -0.41 6.61 -10.92
CA VAL A 103 0.48 7.29 -9.95
C VAL A 103 -0.32 7.85 -8.78
N ALA A 104 -1.43 8.53 -9.04
CA ALA A 104 -2.30 9.08 -7.99
C ALA A 104 -2.88 7.97 -7.10
N ALA A 105 -3.30 6.84 -7.68
CA ALA A 105 -3.81 5.69 -6.94
C ALA A 105 -2.74 5.08 -6.02
N THR A 106 -1.52 4.86 -6.54
CA THR A 106 -0.40 4.34 -5.74
C THR A 106 0.03 5.29 -4.63
N LEU A 107 0.08 6.60 -4.91
CA LEU A 107 0.36 7.63 -3.89
C LEU A 107 -0.71 7.66 -2.80
N ARG A 108 -1.98 7.51 -3.19
CA ARG A 108 -3.08 7.46 -2.23
C ARG A 108 -2.97 6.23 -1.33
N GLU A 109 -2.68 5.06 -1.89
CA GLU A 109 -2.47 3.85 -1.09
C GLU A 109 -1.31 3.98 -0.11
N THR A 110 -0.15 4.46 -0.55
CA THR A 110 1.02 4.62 0.32
C THR A 110 0.82 5.65 1.43
N ARG A 111 0.04 6.71 1.18
CA ARG A 111 -0.22 7.75 2.19
C ARG A 111 -1.33 7.38 3.17
N PHE A 112 -2.36 6.67 2.72
CA PHE A 112 -3.56 6.40 3.53
C PHE A 112 -3.56 4.99 4.16
N THR A 113 -2.72 4.06 3.69
CA THR A 113 -2.64 2.73 4.26
C THR A 113 -1.52 2.68 5.30
N ARG A 114 -1.86 2.89 6.57
CA ARG A 114 -0.94 2.66 7.67
C ARG A 114 -1.10 1.23 8.14
N THR A 115 0.00 0.51 8.23
CA THR A 115 0.02 -0.85 8.78
C THR A 115 0.43 -0.77 10.25
N ALA A 116 -0.31 -1.44 11.12
CA ALA A 116 0.05 -1.64 12.50
C ALA A 116 0.47 -3.10 12.70
N ILE A 117 1.57 -3.32 13.38
CA ILE A 117 2.08 -4.64 13.74
C ILE A 117 1.80 -4.85 15.23
N VAL A 118 1.16 -5.95 15.57
CA VAL A 118 0.90 -6.33 16.96
C VAL A 118 2.21 -6.70 17.63
N ILE A 119 2.48 -6.11 18.81
CA ILE A 119 3.72 -6.31 19.58
C ILE A 119 3.47 -7.07 20.91
N THR A 120 2.23 -7.39 21.22
CA THR A 120 1.84 -8.17 22.39
C THR A 120 1.56 -9.61 21.98
N SER A 121 1.83 -10.56 22.89
CA SER A 121 1.60 -11.99 22.63
C SER A 121 0.16 -12.29 22.23
N GLU A 122 -0.78 -11.54 22.79
CA GLU A 122 -2.20 -11.63 22.49
C GLU A 122 -2.82 -10.24 22.64
N ALA A 123 -3.51 -9.78 21.60
CA ALA A 123 -4.20 -8.50 21.58
C ALA A 123 -5.68 -8.70 21.28
N ILE A 124 -6.54 -8.16 22.15
CA ILE A 124 -7.99 -8.30 22.04
C ILE A 124 -8.54 -7.13 21.24
N VAL A 125 -9.06 -7.41 20.06
CA VAL A 125 -9.77 -6.43 19.22
C VAL A 125 -11.23 -6.38 19.62
N ARG A 126 -11.76 -5.19 19.85
CA ARG A 126 -13.12 -4.94 20.35
C ARG A 126 -14.01 -4.31 19.28
N TYR A 127 -15.31 -4.41 19.44
CA TYR A 127 -16.26 -3.75 18.53
C TYR A 127 -16.31 -2.24 18.68
N GLY A 128 -15.95 -1.69 19.85
CA GLY A 128 -15.97 -0.26 20.14
C GLY A 128 -14.69 0.24 20.83
N PRO A 129 -14.42 1.56 20.79
CA PRO A 129 -13.25 2.18 21.41
C PRO A 129 -13.46 2.37 22.93
N LEU A 130 -13.84 1.32 23.63
CA LEU A 130 -14.07 1.29 25.08
C LEU A 130 -13.56 -0.03 25.66
N ALA A 131 -12.99 0.00 26.87
CA ALA A 131 -12.46 -1.17 27.53
C ALA A 131 -13.56 -2.21 27.88
N GLU A 132 -14.79 -1.77 28.02
CA GLU A 132 -15.96 -2.61 28.33
C GLU A 132 -16.66 -3.17 27.08
N SER A 133 -16.26 -2.74 25.89
CA SER A 133 -16.86 -3.23 24.63
C SER A 133 -16.61 -4.72 24.45
N PRO A 134 -17.58 -5.46 23.90
CA PRO A 134 -17.43 -6.89 23.66
C PRO A 134 -16.27 -7.17 22.69
N THR A 135 -15.64 -8.34 22.88
CA THR A 135 -14.53 -8.81 22.04
C THR A 135 -15.05 -9.16 20.66
N ALA A 136 -14.40 -8.62 19.62
CA ALA A 136 -14.70 -8.95 18.23
C ALA A 136 -13.88 -10.17 17.77
N PHE A 137 -12.57 -10.13 17.99
CA PHE A 137 -11.63 -11.22 17.71
C PHE A 137 -10.30 -10.96 18.43
N THR A 138 -9.47 -11.98 18.47
CA THR A 138 -8.13 -11.92 19.07
C THR A 138 -7.09 -12.00 17.95
N VAL A 139 -5.97 -11.29 18.10
CA VAL A 139 -4.80 -11.33 17.22
C VAL A 139 -3.55 -11.58 18.03
N HIS A 140 -2.57 -12.23 17.44
CA HIS A 140 -1.33 -12.60 18.09
C HIS A 140 -0.16 -11.71 17.63
N ASP A 141 0.95 -11.80 18.36
CA ASP A 141 2.20 -11.10 18.03
C ASP A 141 2.62 -11.29 16.56
N GLY A 142 3.09 -10.22 15.95
CA GLY A 142 3.48 -10.19 14.54
C GLY A 142 2.33 -10.07 13.54
N ALA A 143 1.06 -10.06 13.97
CA ALA A 143 -0.07 -9.87 13.07
C ALA A 143 -0.05 -8.47 12.45
N GLU A 144 -0.19 -8.42 11.11
CA GLU A 144 -0.27 -7.18 10.34
C GLU A 144 -1.73 -6.73 10.25
N LEU A 145 -2.04 -5.53 10.73
CA LEU A 145 -3.37 -4.95 10.71
C LEU A 145 -3.35 -3.64 9.92
N ARG A 146 -4.39 -3.38 9.14
CA ARG A 146 -4.55 -2.09 8.47
C ARG A 146 -5.26 -1.11 9.42
N VAL A 147 -4.64 0.04 9.67
CA VAL A 147 -5.27 1.12 10.44
C VAL A 147 -6.25 1.86 9.54
N LEU A 148 -7.51 1.93 9.97
CA LEU A 148 -8.58 2.64 9.27
C LEU A 148 -8.81 4.03 9.87
N ASP A 149 -8.85 4.12 11.21
CA ASP A 149 -9.12 5.35 11.93
C ASP A 149 -8.39 5.38 13.28
N ARG A 150 -8.33 6.56 13.88
CA ARG A 150 -7.71 6.76 15.19
C ARG A 150 -8.61 7.62 16.07
N LYS A 151 -8.88 7.16 17.28
CA LYS A 151 -9.64 7.89 18.29
C LYS A 151 -8.94 7.76 19.63
N ASP A 152 -8.34 8.87 20.09
CA ASP A 152 -7.60 8.95 21.35
C ASP A 152 -6.52 7.85 21.47
N GLU A 153 -6.66 6.93 22.42
CA GLU A 153 -5.77 5.77 22.64
C GLU A 153 -6.16 4.54 21.82
N TRP A 154 -7.23 4.61 21.01
CA TRP A 154 -7.76 3.50 20.26
C TRP A 154 -7.47 3.66 18.76
N LEU A 155 -7.14 2.55 18.13
CA LEU A 155 -6.97 2.46 16.68
C LEU A 155 -8.04 1.53 16.12
N GLN A 156 -8.76 2.01 15.12
CA GLN A 156 -9.63 1.14 14.35
C GLN A 156 -8.77 0.39 13.34
N VAL A 157 -8.82 -0.93 13.44
CA VAL A 157 -7.98 -1.83 12.65
C VAL A 157 -8.82 -2.82 11.86
N SER A 158 -8.31 -3.19 10.71
CA SER A 158 -8.88 -4.25 9.88
C SER A 158 -7.87 -5.38 9.69
N ALA A 159 -8.33 -6.58 9.97
CA ALA A 159 -7.60 -7.83 9.75
C ALA A 159 -8.07 -8.58 8.49
N GLY A 160 -8.83 -7.91 7.61
CA GLY A 160 -9.40 -8.46 6.39
C GLY A 160 -10.76 -7.84 6.06
N PRO A 161 -11.43 -8.29 4.99
CA PRO A 161 -12.64 -7.64 4.47
C PRO A 161 -13.81 -7.57 5.48
N ASN A 162 -13.92 -8.54 6.40
CA ASN A 162 -15.03 -8.62 7.36
C ASN A 162 -14.59 -8.58 8.83
N ARG A 163 -13.31 -8.30 9.11
CA ARG A 163 -12.77 -8.24 10.47
C ARG A 163 -12.28 -6.83 10.77
N VAL A 164 -13.19 -6.00 11.28
CA VAL A 164 -12.90 -4.62 11.69
C VAL A 164 -13.21 -4.49 13.17
N GLY A 165 -12.35 -3.79 13.91
CA GLY A 165 -12.56 -3.52 15.31
C GLY A 165 -11.57 -2.50 15.87
N TRP A 166 -11.59 -2.30 17.17
CA TRP A 166 -10.79 -1.33 17.88
C TRP A 166 -9.76 -2.01 18.77
N LEU A 167 -8.52 -1.53 18.69
CA LEU A 167 -7.38 -2.03 19.44
C LEU A 167 -6.67 -0.87 20.14
N ARG A 168 -6.11 -1.10 21.31
CA ARG A 168 -5.34 -0.08 22.02
C ARG A 168 -4.00 0.17 21.32
N ARG A 169 -3.61 1.44 21.28
CA ARG A 169 -2.40 1.88 20.62
C ARG A 169 -1.11 1.33 21.25
N ASP A 170 -1.13 1.09 22.57
CA ASP A 170 0.01 0.53 23.30
C ASP A 170 0.34 -0.93 22.93
N GLN A 171 -0.61 -1.64 22.30
CA GLN A 171 -0.47 -3.04 21.89
C GLN A 171 0.07 -3.21 20.46
N VAL A 172 0.27 -2.10 19.75
CA VAL A 172 0.70 -2.14 18.33
C VAL A 172 1.78 -1.11 18.05
N LEU A 173 2.65 -1.47 17.12
CA LEU A 173 3.60 -0.55 16.51
C LEU A 173 3.05 -0.14 15.14
N VAL A 174 2.72 1.15 15.00
CA VAL A 174 2.25 1.68 13.72
C VAL A 174 3.46 1.90 12.83
N ALA A 175 3.57 1.08 11.78
CA ALA A 175 4.59 1.19 10.78
C ALA A 175 4.06 2.09 9.64
N GLY A 176 4.74 3.21 9.43
CA GLY A 176 4.44 4.17 8.39
C GLY A 176 4.67 5.60 8.85
N ARG A 177 5.43 6.31 8.03
CA ARG A 177 5.65 7.76 8.13
C ARG A 177 4.43 8.52 7.71
#